data_6230c822ecef9f62e140dad55a5f212f
#
_entry.id   6230c822ecef9f62e140dad55a5f212f
#
_cell.length_a   1.000
_cell.length_b   1.000
_cell.length_c   1.000
_cell.angle_alpha   90.00
_cell.angle_beta   90.00
_cell.angle_gamma   90.00
#
_symmetry.space_group_name_H-M   'P 1'
#
loop_
_entity.id
_entity.type
_entity.pdbx_description
1 polymer ?
#
loop_
_entity_poly.entity_id
_entity_poly.type
_entity_poly.pdbx_seq_one_letter_code
_entity_poly.pdbx_strand_id
1 'polypeptide(L)'
;MKSVKNAQQYKIAVVANMSAGKSTFINALFGDSILPAYSHATTDCPIYVYSDDNPDNNMAIVEFTDGKETIELPKEIVQKEIKYYAQKDDDSLDNKYKNVKKIDLHWDFHVLQNSQKYDKKFILIDTPGPNNTDEHAFKHSDITRNIIVNEADMVLYLFDYGQIDANLESNENNLWGLIK
;
A
#
# COMPACT_ATOMS: atom_id res chain seq x y z
N MET A 1 -21.88 -21.94 -22.12
CA MET A 1 -21.57 -21.02 -21.02
C MET A 1 -20.33 -21.53 -20.31
N LYS A 2 -19.14 -20.90 -20.55
CA LYS A 2 -17.94 -21.22 -19.77
C LYS A 2 -18.13 -20.57 -18.39
N SER A 3 -18.13 -21.36 -17.32
CA SER A 3 -18.09 -20.83 -15.96
C SER A 3 -16.80 -19.99 -15.85
N VAL A 4 -16.95 -18.71 -15.56
CA VAL A 4 -15.83 -17.85 -15.19
C VAL A 4 -15.33 -18.41 -13.86
N LYS A 5 -14.24 -19.20 -13.90
CA LYS A 5 -13.52 -19.55 -12.68
C LYS A 5 -13.05 -18.25 -12.07
N ASN A 6 -13.49 -17.92 -10.88
CA ASN A 6 -12.94 -16.81 -10.11
C ASN A 6 -11.43 -17.07 -9.97
N ALA A 7 -10.63 -16.22 -10.59
CA ALA A 7 -9.18 -16.29 -10.47
C ALA A 7 -8.82 -16.20 -8.98
N GLN A 8 -7.98 -17.10 -8.50
CA GLN A 8 -7.54 -17.10 -7.11
C GLN A 8 -6.71 -15.83 -6.86
N GLN A 9 -7.12 -15.00 -5.91
CA GLN A 9 -6.41 -13.78 -5.52
C GLN A 9 -5.43 -14.08 -4.39
N TYR A 10 -4.23 -13.53 -4.49
CA TYR A 10 -3.20 -13.60 -3.46
C TYR A 10 -2.83 -12.20 -3.03
N LYS A 11 -2.96 -11.93 -1.73
CA LYS A 11 -2.59 -10.65 -1.12
C LYS A 11 -1.17 -10.72 -0.57
N ILE A 12 -0.32 -9.82 -1.01
CA ILE A 12 1.08 -9.70 -0.60
C ILE A 12 1.25 -8.37 0.13
N ALA A 13 1.42 -8.41 1.45
CA ALA A 13 1.74 -7.22 2.22
C ALA A 13 3.22 -6.85 2.03
N VAL A 14 3.48 -5.64 1.56
CA VAL A 14 4.84 -5.08 1.47
C VAL A 14 5.08 -4.26 2.71
N VAL A 15 6.01 -4.69 3.53
CA VAL A 15 6.33 -4.08 4.82
C VAL A 15 7.81 -3.70 4.87
N ALA A 16 8.12 -2.62 5.55
CA ALA A 16 9.49 -2.17 5.74
C ALA A 16 9.56 -1.18 6.89
N ASN A 17 10.75 -0.98 7.43
CA ASN A 17 11.00 0.16 8.28
C ASN A 17 10.82 1.47 7.52
N MET A 18 10.67 2.57 8.26
CA MET A 18 10.50 3.90 7.68
C MET A 18 11.58 4.20 6.63
N SER A 19 11.19 4.76 5.50
CA SER A 19 12.08 5.14 4.40
C SER A 19 12.86 4.01 3.70
N ALA A 20 12.55 2.74 3.97
CA ALA A 20 13.22 1.61 3.31
C ALA A 20 12.74 1.33 1.87
N GLY A 21 12.01 2.26 1.25
CA GLY A 21 11.71 2.23 -0.18
C GLY A 21 10.52 1.36 -0.61
N LYS A 22 9.51 1.10 0.26
CA LYS A 22 8.30 0.33 -0.11
C LYS A 22 7.64 0.83 -1.39
N SER A 23 7.20 2.08 -1.38
CA SER A 23 6.50 2.69 -2.53
C SER A 23 7.42 2.76 -3.76
N THR A 24 8.73 3.00 -3.57
CA THR A 24 9.73 2.95 -4.66
C THR A 24 9.82 1.55 -5.27
N PHE A 25 9.84 0.52 -4.44
CA PHE A 25 9.86 -0.87 -4.90
C PHE A 25 8.59 -1.22 -5.68
N ILE A 26 7.42 -0.84 -5.16
CA ILE A 26 6.14 -1.09 -5.83
C ILE A 26 6.09 -0.31 -7.16
N ASN A 27 6.49 0.96 -7.19
CA ASN A 27 6.60 1.75 -8.41
C ASN A 27 7.52 1.09 -9.46
N ALA A 28 8.65 0.52 -9.02
CA ALA A 28 9.56 -0.21 -9.92
C ALA A 28 8.90 -1.46 -10.52
N LEU A 29 8.02 -2.14 -9.78
CA LEU A 29 7.23 -3.26 -10.30
C LEU A 29 6.18 -2.81 -11.32
N PHE A 30 5.64 -1.60 -11.18
CA PHE A 30 4.73 -1.02 -12.18
C PHE A 30 5.45 -0.60 -13.45
N GLY A 31 6.73 -0.22 -13.35
CA GLY A 31 7.43 0.51 -14.38
C GLY A 31 6.98 1.97 -14.51
N ASP A 32 6.27 2.49 -13.49
CA ASP A 32 5.72 3.84 -13.46
C ASP A 32 5.73 4.41 -12.03
N SER A 33 5.77 5.74 -11.88
CA SER A 33 5.82 6.43 -10.59
C SER A 33 4.42 6.88 -10.18
N ILE A 34 3.63 5.96 -9.61
CA ILE A 34 2.24 6.22 -9.21
C ILE A 34 2.13 6.46 -7.71
N LEU A 35 2.74 5.58 -6.91
CA LEU A 35 2.74 5.73 -5.47
C LEU A 35 3.70 6.85 -5.03
N PRO A 36 3.31 7.66 -4.04
CA PRO A 36 4.19 8.69 -3.52
C PRO A 36 5.43 8.05 -2.87
N ALA A 37 6.61 8.36 -3.41
CA ALA A 37 7.90 7.84 -2.97
C ALA A 37 8.79 8.98 -2.46
N TYR A 38 8.38 9.66 -1.40
CA TYR A 38 9.15 10.76 -0.80
C TYR A 38 9.87 10.29 0.46
N SER A 39 11.04 10.87 0.72
CA SER A 39 11.88 10.57 1.90
C SER A 39 11.22 10.91 3.25
N HIS A 40 10.14 11.69 3.25
CA HIS A 40 9.44 12.14 4.47
C HIS A 40 7.93 11.91 4.45
N ALA A 41 7.35 11.42 3.36
CA ALA A 41 5.93 11.12 3.29
C ALA A 41 5.70 9.68 3.79
N THR A 42 5.26 9.54 4.99
CA THR A 42 4.72 8.28 5.48
C THR A 42 3.32 8.12 4.91
N THR A 43 3.09 7.03 4.20
CA THR A 43 1.75 6.61 3.81
C THR A 43 0.95 6.33 5.08
N ASP A 44 -0.14 7.04 5.29
CA ASP A 44 -0.95 6.99 6.53
C ASP A 44 -2.07 5.95 6.47
N CYS A 45 -2.43 5.54 5.26
CA CYS A 45 -3.44 4.51 5.00
C CYS A 45 -2.89 3.42 4.09
N PRO A 46 -3.41 2.18 4.15
CA PRO A 46 -2.99 1.13 3.24
C PRO A 46 -3.45 1.41 1.80
N ILE A 47 -2.57 1.11 0.84
CA ILE A 47 -2.91 1.16 -0.58
C ILE A 47 -2.90 -0.26 -1.13
N TYR A 48 -4.07 -0.74 -1.55
CA TYR A 48 -4.24 -2.03 -2.20
C TYR A 48 -4.09 -1.86 -3.70
N VAL A 49 -3.11 -2.52 -4.25
CA VAL A 49 -2.77 -2.39 -5.65
C VAL A 49 -3.19 -3.64 -6.40
N TYR A 50 -4.16 -3.47 -7.27
CA TYR A 50 -4.72 -4.51 -8.11
C TYR A 50 -4.08 -4.46 -9.50
N SER A 51 -3.56 -5.60 -9.95
CA SER A 51 -3.15 -5.72 -11.35
C SER A 51 -4.38 -5.76 -12.24
N ASP A 52 -4.50 -4.78 -13.12
CA ASP A 52 -5.50 -4.78 -14.20
C ASP A 52 -4.77 -4.90 -15.54
N ASP A 53 -5.28 -5.80 -16.40
CA ASP A 53 -4.66 -6.07 -17.68
C ASP A 53 -5.13 -5.11 -18.78
N ASN A 54 -6.09 -4.25 -18.46
CA ASN A 54 -6.61 -3.23 -19.36
C ASN A 54 -6.24 -1.85 -18.83
N PRO A 55 -5.32 -1.11 -19.50
CA PRO A 55 -4.92 0.23 -19.08
C PRO A 55 -6.06 1.25 -19.08
N ASP A 56 -7.17 0.96 -19.74
CA ASP A 56 -8.37 1.84 -19.70
C ASP A 56 -9.09 1.77 -18.35
N ASN A 57 -8.83 0.72 -17.56
CA ASN A 57 -9.37 0.54 -16.22
C ASN A 57 -8.49 1.16 -15.12
N ASN A 58 -7.38 1.80 -15.49
CA ASN A 58 -6.48 2.42 -14.54
C ASN A 58 -7.21 3.55 -13.77
N MET A 59 -7.38 3.35 -12.46
CA MET A 59 -8.08 4.28 -11.57
C MET A 59 -7.70 4.03 -10.12
N ALA A 60 -8.04 4.94 -9.22
CA ALA A 60 -7.99 4.69 -7.79
C ALA A 60 -9.35 4.98 -7.15
N ILE A 61 -9.70 4.19 -6.15
CA ILE A 61 -10.91 4.35 -5.33
C ILE A 61 -10.46 4.66 -3.91
N VAL A 62 -10.89 5.80 -3.38
CA VAL A 62 -10.56 6.25 -2.03
C VAL A 62 -11.75 6.03 -1.12
N GLU A 63 -11.56 5.24 -0.06
CA GLU A 63 -12.55 5.04 1.01
C GLU A 63 -12.17 5.84 2.26
N PHE A 64 -13.19 6.32 2.99
CA PHE A 64 -13.03 7.15 4.17
C PHE A 64 -13.56 6.48 5.45
N THR A 65 -13.03 6.87 6.61
CA THR A 65 -13.45 6.37 7.92
C THR A 65 -14.65 7.11 8.51
N ASP A 66 -14.91 8.34 8.04
CA ASP A 66 -15.94 9.24 8.57
C ASP A 66 -17.30 9.14 7.87
N GLY A 67 -17.48 8.13 7.00
CA GLY A 67 -18.72 7.89 6.28
C GLY A 67 -18.94 8.79 5.06
N LYS A 68 -17.93 9.53 4.62
CA LYS A 68 -17.95 10.20 3.32
C LYS A 68 -18.17 9.19 2.19
N GLU A 69 -18.75 9.63 1.10
CA GLU A 69 -18.83 8.84 -0.13
C GLU A 69 -17.43 8.54 -0.66
N THR A 70 -17.28 7.36 -1.25
CA THR A 70 -16.04 6.98 -1.95
C THR A 70 -15.77 7.92 -3.11
N ILE A 71 -14.49 8.22 -3.33
CA ILE A 71 -14.04 9.05 -4.46
C ILE A 71 -13.34 8.15 -5.48
N GLU A 72 -13.76 8.26 -6.73
CA GLU A 72 -13.06 7.63 -7.85
C GLU A 72 -12.13 8.65 -8.50
N LEU A 73 -10.86 8.30 -8.60
CA LEU A 73 -9.83 9.09 -9.28
C LEU A 73 -9.53 8.42 -10.62
N PRO A 74 -9.95 9.01 -11.75
CA PRO A 74 -9.63 8.48 -13.06
C PRO A 74 -8.13 8.61 -13.34
N LYS A 75 -7.64 7.80 -14.28
CA LYS A 75 -6.22 7.65 -14.65
C LYS A 75 -5.47 8.98 -14.76
N GLU A 76 -6.10 9.97 -15.38
CA GLU A 76 -5.49 11.26 -15.70
C GLU A 76 -5.08 12.07 -14.48
N ILE A 77 -5.72 11.81 -13.33
CA ILE A 77 -5.49 12.57 -12.11
C ILE A 77 -4.88 11.74 -10.98
N VAL A 78 -4.88 10.39 -11.07
CA VAL A 78 -4.35 9.52 -10.02
C VAL A 78 -2.94 9.94 -9.60
N GLN A 79 -2.01 10.09 -10.53
CA GLN A 79 -0.62 10.44 -10.22
C GLN A 79 -0.45 11.78 -9.49
N LYS A 80 -1.38 12.72 -9.72
CA LYS A 80 -1.33 14.06 -9.10
C LYS A 80 -1.99 14.06 -7.72
N GLU A 81 -3.12 13.35 -7.60
CA GLU A 81 -4.01 13.45 -6.44
C GLU A 81 -3.73 12.38 -5.38
N ILE A 82 -3.32 11.16 -5.76
CA ILE A 82 -3.16 10.03 -4.83
C ILE A 82 -2.24 10.36 -3.63
N LYS A 83 -1.22 11.18 -3.86
CA LYS A 83 -0.28 11.60 -2.82
C LYS A 83 -0.94 12.36 -1.67
N TYR A 84 -1.97 13.16 -1.97
CA TYR A 84 -2.68 13.94 -0.95
C TYR A 84 -3.59 13.04 -0.10
N TYR A 85 -4.20 12.02 -0.71
CA TYR A 85 -5.01 11.04 0.01
C TYR A 85 -4.17 10.04 0.82
N ALA A 86 -2.95 9.79 0.38
CA ALA A 86 -2.04 8.87 1.05
C ALA A 86 -1.22 9.51 2.18
N GLN A 87 -1.17 10.84 2.25
CA GLN A 87 -0.41 11.57 3.28
C GLN A 87 -1.09 11.50 4.65
N LYS A 88 -0.28 11.75 5.69
CA LYS A 88 -0.77 11.89 7.05
C LYS A 88 -1.77 13.06 7.14
N ASP A 89 -2.87 12.81 7.84
CA ASP A 89 -3.81 13.86 8.19
C ASP A 89 -3.13 14.94 9.01
N ASP A 90 -3.11 16.18 8.51
CA ASP A 90 -2.70 17.35 9.24
C ASP A 90 -3.65 18.53 8.94
N ASP A 91 -3.53 19.60 9.73
CA ASP A 91 -4.42 20.74 9.62
C ASP A 91 -4.21 21.58 8.34
N SER A 92 -3.09 21.37 7.65
CA SER A 92 -2.79 22.06 6.38
C SER A 92 -3.53 21.42 5.18
N LEU A 93 -4.02 20.17 5.33
CA LEU A 93 -4.74 19.48 4.27
C LEU A 93 -6.19 19.94 4.16
N ASP A 94 -6.66 20.02 2.92
CA ASP A 94 -8.09 20.20 2.64
C ASP A 94 -8.88 19.01 3.21
N ASN A 95 -10.07 19.30 3.78
CA ASN A 95 -10.95 18.28 4.38
C ASN A 95 -11.28 17.10 3.44
N LYS A 96 -11.21 17.28 2.13
CA LYS A 96 -11.44 16.20 1.16
C LYS A 96 -10.37 15.11 1.23
N TYR A 97 -9.17 15.42 1.73
CA TYR A 97 -8.05 14.47 1.84
C TYR A 97 -7.95 13.80 3.21
N LYS A 98 -8.76 14.23 4.19
CA LYS A 98 -8.70 13.72 5.57
C LYS A 98 -9.53 12.46 5.78
N ASN A 99 -9.18 11.70 6.80
CA ASN A 99 -9.90 10.51 7.25
C ASN A 99 -9.93 9.38 6.19
N VAL A 100 -8.87 9.25 5.40
CA VAL A 100 -8.76 8.17 4.44
C VAL A 100 -8.58 6.85 5.18
N LYS A 101 -9.42 5.86 4.84
CA LYS A 101 -9.39 4.52 5.39
C LYS A 101 -8.45 3.61 4.62
N LYS A 102 -8.58 3.63 3.30
CA LYS A 102 -7.75 2.88 2.35
C LYS A 102 -7.88 3.45 0.94
N ILE A 103 -6.95 3.07 0.09
CA ILE A 103 -7.00 3.37 -1.35
C ILE A 103 -6.91 2.03 -2.10
N ASP A 104 -7.85 1.77 -3.00
CA ASP A 104 -7.80 0.67 -3.96
C ASP A 104 -7.31 1.24 -5.30
N LEU A 105 -6.10 0.86 -5.71
CA LEU A 105 -5.45 1.29 -6.93
C LEU A 105 -5.50 0.17 -7.97
N HIS A 106 -6.25 0.37 -9.04
CA HIS A 106 -6.28 -0.50 -10.21
C HIS A 106 -5.29 0.04 -11.25
N TRP A 107 -4.28 -0.76 -11.61
CA TRP A 107 -3.26 -0.30 -12.54
C TRP A 107 -2.69 -1.44 -13.37
N ASP A 108 -2.31 -1.14 -14.61
CA ASP A 108 -1.65 -2.11 -15.48
C ASP A 108 -0.20 -2.35 -15.04
N PHE A 109 0.09 -3.59 -14.66
CA PHE A 109 1.43 -4.03 -14.31
C PHE A 109 2.16 -4.63 -15.50
N HIS A 110 3.02 -3.88 -16.14
CA HIS A 110 3.81 -4.37 -17.27
C HIS A 110 4.66 -5.61 -16.92
N VAL A 111 5.16 -5.71 -15.70
CA VAL A 111 6.00 -6.83 -15.25
C VAL A 111 5.18 -8.09 -15.00
N LEU A 112 3.90 -7.96 -14.64
CA LEU A 112 3.04 -9.08 -14.31
C LEU A 112 2.10 -9.49 -15.45
N GLN A 113 2.15 -8.85 -16.61
CA GLN A 113 1.32 -9.18 -17.78
C GLN A 113 1.38 -10.65 -18.20
N ASN A 114 2.51 -11.33 -17.95
CA ASN A 114 2.64 -12.76 -18.19
C ASN A 114 2.05 -13.65 -17.07
N SER A 115 1.61 -13.10 -15.95
CA SER A 115 1.03 -13.85 -14.83
C SER A 115 -0.40 -14.36 -15.13
N GLN A 116 -1.10 -13.77 -16.10
CA GLN A 116 -2.39 -14.24 -16.62
C GLN A 116 -2.37 -15.71 -17.06
N LYS A 117 -1.22 -16.21 -17.47
CA LYS A 117 -1.03 -17.60 -17.87
C LYS A 117 -1.38 -18.60 -16.75
N TYR A 118 -1.50 -18.13 -15.50
CA TYR A 118 -1.67 -18.98 -14.32
C TYR A 118 -3.03 -18.82 -13.61
N ASP A 119 -4.01 -18.09 -14.16
CA ASP A 119 -5.31 -17.83 -13.51
C ASP A 119 -5.16 -17.25 -12.08
N LYS A 120 -4.08 -16.52 -11.81
CA LYS A 120 -3.77 -15.97 -10.50
C LYS A 120 -3.70 -14.46 -10.56
N LYS A 121 -4.39 -13.78 -9.64
CA LYS A 121 -4.30 -12.34 -9.47
C LYS A 121 -3.54 -12.02 -8.19
N PHE A 122 -2.56 -11.14 -8.29
CA PHE A 122 -1.83 -10.66 -7.13
C PHE A 122 -2.35 -9.26 -6.75
N ILE A 123 -2.50 -9.06 -5.44
CA ILE A 123 -2.82 -7.76 -4.85
C ILE A 123 -1.62 -7.40 -3.98
N LEU A 124 -0.91 -6.34 -4.33
CA LEU A 124 0.14 -5.80 -3.46
C LEU A 124 -0.49 -4.82 -2.48
N ILE A 125 -0.11 -4.89 -1.22
CA ILE A 125 -0.59 -3.96 -0.20
C ILE A 125 0.61 -3.13 0.27
N ASP A 126 0.64 -1.84 -0.11
CA ASP A 126 1.58 -0.88 0.48
C ASP A 126 1.07 -0.52 1.87
N THR A 127 1.77 -0.99 2.89
CA THR A 127 1.36 -0.79 4.28
C THR A 127 1.88 0.52 4.84
N PRO A 128 1.15 1.18 5.76
CA PRO A 128 1.69 2.30 6.50
C PRO A 128 3.02 1.93 7.19
N GLY A 129 4.01 2.80 7.09
CA GLY A 129 5.27 2.59 7.79
C GLY A 129 5.11 2.79 9.32
N PRO A 130 5.84 2.05 10.16
CA PRO A 130 5.88 2.34 11.59
C PRO A 130 6.54 3.71 11.80
N ASN A 131 5.78 4.68 12.30
CA ASN A 131 6.32 5.97 12.74
C ASN A 131 6.87 5.84 14.15
N ASN A 132 8.17 6.06 14.33
CA ASN A 132 8.85 5.86 15.62
C ASN A 132 8.62 6.98 16.65
N THR A 133 7.86 8.02 16.37
CA THR A 133 7.91 9.24 17.22
C THR A 133 6.57 9.85 17.64
N ASP A 134 5.41 9.40 17.14
CA ASP A 134 4.13 10.06 17.38
C ASP A 134 3.04 9.14 17.95
N GLU A 135 1.99 9.71 18.56
CA GLU A 135 0.77 9.01 19.00
C GLU A 135 0.11 8.17 17.88
N HIS A 136 0.36 8.52 16.62
CA HIS A 136 -0.09 7.77 15.43
C HIS A 136 0.71 6.49 15.16
N ALA A 137 1.88 6.30 15.78
CA ALA A 137 2.69 5.09 15.61
C ALA A 137 1.91 3.82 15.98
N PHE A 138 1.11 3.87 17.04
CA PHE A 138 0.27 2.75 17.46
C PHE A 138 -0.79 2.44 16.41
N LYS A 139 -1.47 3.44 15.85
CA LYS A 139 -2.49 3.25 14.81
C LYS A 139 -1.91 2.60 13.56
N HIS A 140 -0.74 3.05 13.09
CA HIS A 140 -0.09 2.47 11.91
C HIS A 140 0.37 1.03 12.15
N SER A 141 0.92 0.75 13.34
CA SER A 141 1.31 -0.60 13.74
C SER A 141 0.11 -1.53 13.79
N ASP A 142 -1.03 -1.07 14.30
CA ASP A 142 -2.25 -1.85 14.38
C ASP A 142 -2.84 -2.14 12.99
N ILE A 143 -2.85 -1.15 12.08
CA ILE A 143 -3.29 -1.34 10.69
C ILE A 143 -2.40 -2.36 9.99
N THR A 144 -1.08 -2.19 10.07
CA THR A 144 -0.11 -3.08 9.43
C THR A 144 -0.20 -4.48 10.02
N ARG A 145 -0.33 -4.61 11.35
CA ARG A 145 -0.53 -5.90 12.03
C ARG A 145 -1.81 -6.58 11.58
N ASN A 146 -2.92 -5.84 11.51
CA ASN A 146 -4.19 -6.38 11.04
C ASN A 146 -4.07 -6.94 9.62
N ILE A 147 -3.42 -6.21 8.72
CA ILE A 147 -3.19 -6.65 7.35
C ILE A 147 -2.35 -7.94 7.33
N ILE A 148 -1.24 -7.99 8.09
CA ILE A 148 -0.34 -9.15 8.14
C ILE A 148 -1.07 -10.38 8.67
N VAL A 149 -1.82 -10.24 9.76
CA VAL A 149 -2.41 -11.40 10.48
C VAL A 149 -3.69 -11.89 9.83
N ASN A 150 -4.52 -10.96 9.31
CA ASN A 150 -5.90 -11.28 8.93
C ASN A 150 -6.16 -11.22 7.43
N GLU A 151 -5.29 -10.56 6.64
CA GLU A 151 -5.58 -10.32 5.24
C GLU A 151 -4.53 -10.87 4.27
N ALA A 152 -3.24 -10.80 4.62
CA ALA A 152 -2.17 -11.15 3.71
C ALA A 152 -1.94 -12.67 3.65
N ASP A 153 -1.78 -13.19 2.42
CA ASP A 153 -1.33 -14.56 2.19
C ASP A 153 0.19 -14.69 2.26
N MET A 154 0.89 -13.56 2.01
CA MET A 154 2.36 -13.47 2.03
C MET A 154 2.78 -12.10 2.53
N VAL A 155 3.91 -12.05 3.23
CA VAL A 155 4.57 -10.82 3.67
C VAL A 155 5.90 -10.70 2.96
N LEU A 156 6.11 -9.58 2.26
CA LEU A 156 7.39 -9.20 1.68
C LEU A 156 8.01 -8.12 2.55
N TYR A 157 9.07 -8.48 3.25
CA TYR A 157 9.79 -7.54 4.12
C TYR A 157 10.98 -6.93 3.39
N LEU A 158 11.01 -5.60 3.27
CA LEU A 158 12.11 -4.85 2.67
C LEU A 158 13.04 -4.33 3.77
N PHE A 159 14.31 -4.63 3.65
CA PHE A 159 15.36 -4.15 4.54
C PHE A 159 16.21 -3.09 3.85
N ASP A 160 16.46 -2.01 4.53
CA ASP A 160 17.56 -1.12 4.17
C ASP A 160 18.87 -1.76 4.63
N TYR A 161 19.75 -2.04 3.68
CA TYR A 161 21.05 -2.66 3.96
C TYR A 161 21.88 -1.89 4.99
N GLY A 162 21.80 -0.54 4.97
CA GLY A 162 22.51 0.32 5.92
C GLY A 162 21.95 0.30 7.35
N GLN A 163 20.77 -0.32 7.57
CA GLN A 163 20.09 -0.34 8.86
C GLN A 163 19.90 -1.76 9.44
N ILE A 164 20.49 -2.77 8.84
CA ILE A 164 20.29 -4.16 9.25
C ILE A 164 20.68 -4.37 10.73
N ASP A 165 21.83 -3.88 11.14
CA ASP A 165 22.34 -4.08 12.51
C ASP A 165 21.49 -3.32 13.56
N ALA A 166 21.02 -2.12 13.24
CA ALA A 166 20.19 -1.33 14.15
C ALA A 166 18.79 -1.92 14.38
N ASN A 167 18.30 -2.71 13.43
CA ASN A 167 16.94 -3.26 13.46
C ASN A 167 16.86 -4.65 14.11
N LEU A 168 17.97 -5.37 14.22
CA LEU A 168 18.02 -6.71 14.83
C LEU A 168 18.06 -6.67 16.37
N GLU A 169 18.58 -5.58 16.96
CA GLU A 169 18.81 -5.50 18.41
C GLU A 169 17.72 -4.75 19.19
N SER A 170 16.82 -3.99 18.55
CA SER A 170 15.91 -3.11 19.26
C SER A 170 14.45 -3.58 19.27
N ASN A 171 13.99 -3.86 20.49
CA ASN A 171 12.62 -3.77 20.98
C ASN A 171 11.49 -4.58 20.32
N GLU A 172 10.69 -5.20 21.20
CA GLU A 172 9.42 -5.89 20.94
C GLU A 172 8.38 -5.05 20.16
N ASN A 173 8.65 -3.76 19.97
CA ASN A 173 7.79 -2.81 19.23
C ASN A 173 8.18 -2.64 17.76
N ASN A 174 9.23 -3.28 17.29
CA ASN A 174 9.55 -3.26 15.86
C ASN A 174 8.74 -4.33 15.11
N LEU A 175 8.76 -4.25 13.79
CA LEU A 175 7.97 -5.15 12.92
C LEU A 175 8.24 -6.65 13.17
N TRP A 176 9.41 -7.05 13.68
CA TRP A 176 9.72 -8.40 14.10
C TRP A 176 8.89 -8.87 15.30
N GLY A 177 8.55 -7.98 16.22
CA GLY A 177 7.62 -8.25 17.31
C GLY A 177 6.18 -8.48 16.84
N LEU A 178 5.82 -7.97 15.65
CA LEU A 178 4.49 -8.15 15.06
C LEU A 178 4.34 -9.49 14.33
N ILE A 179 5.45 -10.16 13.98
CA ILE A 179 5.47 -11.42 13.20
C ILE A 179 5.62 -12.64 14.13
N LYS A 180 6.03 -12.45 15.38
CA LYS A 180 6.05 -13.50 16.40
C LYS A 180 4.68 -13.68 17.04
#